data_acb66ba5dfed8d2e0083f94c1fcba589
#
_entry.id   acb66ba5dfed8d2e0083f94c1fcba589
#
_cell.length_a   1.000
_cell.length_b   1.000
_cell.length_c   1.000
_cell.angle_alpha   90.00
_cell.angle_beta   90.00
_cell.angle_gamma   90.00
#
_symmetry.space_group_name_H-M   'P 1'
#
loop_
_entity.id
_entity.type
_entity.pdbx_description
1 polymer ?
#
loop_
_entity_poly.entity_id
_entity_poly.type
_entity_poly.pdbx_seq_one_letter_code
_entity_poly.pdbx_strand_id
1 'polypeptide(L)'
;MKKIWTFAARLSALTLIALFSPLFRVYAAPVEATLFPDFAQMMEVSQVSAHFEGRGRGTVQLILPGRVQPEDLKIFLDDDPDLKITNLSWRTLPTRGSTQNDAQAKQLRNITEERKRLAAVIKGLETEIAFWQSQTKAKTKTLKDAMNLSAAISRNTKKAWQEKMTLEGECEKLDLRIKNLSEELKKTSAEDNAERQVTLSLTGLKPEKKNLSLKYAYTLSNCGWLPLYRLEGRFLAGRVDFSWDAEVWQNSTQDWNGVKLSLASQPVVASTLTTREKSPEWKIEAPKTGKRKNSGKGEQAESTSIPAHNPVAPFKRFLGQRSLPKGQKQILSVDNATWPATFSHFLRPFSQRSSIIGAAVISPLPLQIPKNSALFLLDGVLVGRYDFDFYGQEKNLFFGIDPSISAEIKMLSKPQDVPVVEGEKQVWDWRWQTVIKNEGRREVTVRIEEPVPQIKDRRIKSEVRGEPEVLLDGSGIGSRNLELKPGVVRSLETSVHIEAPRDLPVEMNWVP
;
A
#
# COMPACT_ATOMS: atom_id res chain seq x y z
N MET A 1 81.29 -50.77 -1.75
CA MET A 1 81.48 -51.98 -0.95
C MET A 1 80.53 -51.99 0.21
N LYS A 2 79.78 -53.07 0.38
CA LYS A 2 79.09 -53.59 1.59
C LYS A 2 77.94 -52.70 2.11
N LYS A 3 76.67 -53.10 1.92
CA LYS A 3 75.85 -54.18 2.59
C LYS A 3 75.85 -54.03 4.09
N ILE A 4 74.63 -53.87 4.72
CA ILE A 4 73.86 -54.91 5.42
C ILE A 4 72.84 -54.18 6.29
N TRP A 5 71.50 -54.38 6.12
CA TRP A 5 70.52 -55.12 6.88
C TRP A 5 70.47 -54.76 8.39
N THR A 6 69.32 -54.42 8.96
CA THR A 6 68.24 -55.31 9.37
C THR A 6 67.11 -54.65 10.11
N PHE A 7 65.90 -55.17 9.89
CA PHE A 7 64.76 -55.49 10.77
C PHE A 7 63.95 -54.38 11.48
N ALA A 8 62.82 -54.22 11.06
CA ALA A 8 61.46 -54.54 11.52
C ALA A 8 61.16 -54.35 13.02
N ALA A 9 60.23 -53.42 13.28
CA ALA A 9 59.23 -53.59 14.32
C ALA A 9 57.91 -52.85 13.85
N ARG A 10 56.93 -53.66 13.53
CA ARG A 10 55.53 -53.26 13.34
C ARG A 10 54.98 -52.90 14.70
N LEU A 11 54.50 -51.65 14.83
CA LEU A 11 53.51 -51.32 15.86
C LEU A 11 52.31 -50.70 15.12
N SER A 12 51.27 -51.53 15.03
CA SER A 12 49.94 -51.14 14.50
C SER A 12 49.25 -50.22 15.50
N ALA A 13 49.31 -48.92 15.25
CA ALA A 13 48.40 -47.98 15.90
C ALA A 13 47.18 -47.84 15.00
N LEU A 14 46.13 -48.58 15.33
CA LEU A 14 44.77 -48.32 14.77
C LEU A 14 44.27 -46.97 15.30
N THR A 15 44.60 -45.92 14.61
CA THR A 15 43.89 -44.64 14.79
C THR A 15 42.54 -44.73 14.12
N LEU A 16 41.52 -44.91 14.95
CA LEU A 16 40.11 -44.78 14.60
C LEU A 16 39.86 -43.31 14.23
N ILE A 17 40.11 -42.94 12.97
CA ILE A 17 39.66 -41.67 12.44
C ILE A 17 38.16 -41.81 12.28
N ALA A 18 37.41 -41.36 13.31
CA ALA A 18 35.99 -41.06 13.19
C ALA A 18 35.86 -39.96 12.13
N LEU A 19 35.54 -40.37 10.93
CA LEU A 19 35.09 -39.49 9.86
C LEU A 19 33.82 -38.74 10.33
N PHE A 20 34.02 -37.66 11.05
CA PHE A 20 33.02 -36.61 11.17
C PHE A 20 32.89 -35.97 9.77
N SER A 21 32.16 -36.61 8.87
CA SER A 21 31.68 -35.97 7.69
C SER A 21 30.78 -34.82 8.15
N PRO A 22 31.13 -33.55 7.92
CA PRO A 22 30.16 -32.48 8.11
C PRO A 22 29.00 -32.84 7.17
N LEU A 23 27.87 -33.17 7.74
CA LEU A 23 26.61 -33.23 7.01
C LEU A 23 26.40 -31.82 6.41
N PHE A 24 26.92 -31.63 5.18
CA PHE A 24 26.51 -30.52 4.37
C PHE A 24 25.00 -30.69 4.14
N ARG A 25 24.22 -29.95 4.88
CA ARG A 25 22.77 -29.84 4.65
C ARG A 25 22.59 -29.12 3.32
N VAL A 26 22.37 -29.88 2.28
CA VAL A 26 21.95 -29.31 0.98
C VAL A 26 20.50 -28.91 1.15
N TYR A 27 20.25 -27.61 1.34
CA TYR A 27 18.92 -27.07 1.19
C TYR A 27 18.54 -27.19 -0.28
N ALA A 28 17.31 -27.61 -0.55
CA ALA A 28 16.79 -27.54 -1.90
C ALA A 28 16.81 -26.09 -2.35
N ALA A 29 17.36 -25.84 -3.53
CA ALA A 29 17.26 -24.51 -4.12
C ALA A 29 15.81 -24.29 -4.59
N PRO A 30 15.20 -23.15 -4.28
CA PRO A 30 13.86 -22.85 -4.77
C PRO A 30 13.86 -22.84 -6.29
N VAL A 31 12.92 -23.57 -6.90
CA VAL A 31 12.79 -23.66 -8.36
C VAL A 31 11.94 -22.52 -8.87
N GLU A 32 10.85 -22.22 -8.16
CA GLU A 32 9.90 -21.17 -8.54
C GLU A 32 9.48 -20.36 -7.30
N ALA A 33 9.37 -19.04 -7.47
CA ALA A 33 8.85 -18.14 -6.47
C ALA A 33 7.78 -17.23 -7.10
N THR A 34 6.61 -17.16 -6.47
CA THR A 34 5.59 -16.19 -6.81
C THR A 34 5.46 -15.20 -5.66
N LEU A 35 5.84 -13.96 -5.89
CA LEU A 35 5.71 -12.87 -4.91
C LEU A 35 4.32 -12.28 -4.98
N PHE A 36 3.68 -12.17 -3.83
CA PHE A 36 2.48 -11.38 -3.56
C PHE A 36 2.87 -10.12 -2.77
N PRO A 37 1.99 -9.16 -2.54
CA PRO A 37 2.35 -7.92 -1.83
C PRO A 37 3.00 -8.13 -0.44
N ASP A 38 2.58 -9.16 0.31
CA ASP A 38 2.97 -9.38 1.70
C ASP A 38 3.57 -10.77 1.99
N PHE A 39 3.58 -11.65 0.99
CA PHE A 39 4.11 -13.02 1.13
C PHE A 39 4.63 -13.55 -0.20
N ALA A 40 5.35 -14.66 -0.14
CA ALA A 40 5.79 -15.42 -1.30
C ALA A 40 5.27 -16.85 -1.24
N GLN A 41 4.82 -17.37 -2.37
CA GLN A 41 4.59 -18.79 -2.56
C GLN A 41 5.82 -19.39 -3.24
N MET A 42 6.44 -20.35 -2.55
CA MET A 42 7.65 -21.04 -3.00
C MET A 42 7.30 -22.42 -3.53
N MET A 43 7.99 -22.85 -4.56
CA MET A 43 7.94 -24.22 -5.06
C MET A 43 9.36 -24.76 -5.13
N GLU A 44 9.58 -25.88 -4.49
CA GLU A 44 10.86 -26.55 -4.42
C GLU A 44 10.78 -28.00 -4.88
N VAL A 45 11.90 -28.50 -5.38
CA VAL A 45 12.08 -29.92 -5.69
C VAL A 45 13.30 -30.39 -4.90
N SER A 46 13.10 -31.40 -4.08
CA SER A 46 14.17 -31.95 -3.24
C SER A 46 14.32 -33.46 -3.44
N GLN A 47 15.56 -33.92 -3.56
CA GLN A 47 15.86 -35.32 -3.49
C GLN A 47 16.00 -35.73 -2.02
N VAL A 48 15.09 -36.56 -1.54
CA VAL A 48 15.01 -36.94 -0.15
C VAL A 48 15.20 -38.44 -0.02
N SER A 49 15.94 -38.85 1.01
CA SER A 49 16.14 -40.28 1.32
C SER A 49 14.92 -40.80 2.07
N ALA A 50 14.35 -41.88 1.56
CA ALA A 50 13.27 -42.60 2.20
C ALA A 50 13.81 -43.67 3.16
N HIS A 51 13.32 -43.64 4.39
CA HIS A 51 13.57 -44.69 5.37
C HIS A 51 12.47 -45.73 5.28
N PHE A 52 12.79 -46.93 4.78
CA PHE A 52 11.85 -48.02 4.59
C PHE A 52 11.60 -48.79 5.88
N GLU A 53 10.34 -48.93 6.30
CA GLU A 53 9.92 -49.57 7.53
C GLU A 53 9.30 -50.97 7.32
N GLY A 54 9.20 -51.42 6.07
CA GLY A 54 8.60 -52.69 5.66
C GLY A 54 7.14 -52.56 5.21
N ARG A 55 6.65 -53.59 4.51
CA ARG A 55 5.28 -53.69 3.96
C ARG A 55 4.85 -52.49 3.13
N GLY A 56 5.76 -51.91 2.36
CA GLY A 56 5.49 -50.72 1.54
C GLY A 56 5.33 -49.44 2.33
N ARG A 57 5.73 -49.39 3.60
CA ARG A 57 5.69 -48.17 4.44
C ARG A 57 7.09 -47.62 4.61
N GLY A 58 7.17 -46.32 4.81
CA GLY A 58 8.41 -45.65 5.12
C GLY A 58 8.19 -44.19 5.49
N THR A 59 9.25 -43.53 5.90
CA THR A 59 9.25 -42.12 6.29
C THR A 59 10.26 -41.33 5.49
N VAL A 60 9.92 -40.06 5.25
CA VAL A 60 10.77 -39.07 4.61
C VAL A 60 10.81 -37.82 5.47
N GLN A 61 11.96 -37.17 5.51
CA GLN A 61 12.14 -35.93 6.26
C GLN A 61 12.47 -34.78 5.31
N LEU A 62 11.75 -33.66 5.50
CA LEU A 62 12.00 -32.37 4.85
C LEU A 62 12.40 -31.36 5.92
N ILE A 63 13.29 -30.44 5.56
CA ILE A 63 13.64 -29.30 6.39
C ILE A 63 13.15 -28.05 5.67
N LEU A 64 12.28 -27.30 6.34
CA LEU A 64 11.66 -26.09 5.83
C LEU A 64 12.06 -24.89 6.69
N PRO A 65 12.01 -23.67 6.15
CA PRO A 65 12.15 -22.45 6.94
C PRO A 65 11.14 -22.39 8.09
N GLY A 66 11.55 -21.91 9.25
CA GLY A 66 10.71 -21.93 10.46
C GLY A 66 9.43 -21.09 10.38
N ARG A 67 9.36 -20.16 9.44
CA ARG A 67 8.18 -19.33 9.18
C ARG A 67 7.08 -20.02 8.35
N VAL A 68 7.36 -21.20 7.79
CA VAL A 68 6.36 -21.96 7.04
C VAL A 68 5.31 -22.48 8.00
N GLN A 69 4.03 -22.16 7.72
CA GLN A 69 2.94 -22.72 8.49
C GLN A 69 2.56 -24.12 7.96
N PRO A 70 2.19 -25.05 8.85
CA PRO A 70 1.82 -26.41 8.44
C PRO A 70 0.71 -26.47 7.40
N GLU A 71 -0.26 -25.58 7.52
CA GLU A 71 -1.45 -25.51 6.69
C GLU A 71 -1.13 -25.11 5.25
N ASP A 72 -0.01 -24.39 5.06
CA ASP A 72 0.40 -23.87 3.76
C ASP A 72 1.23 -24.86 2.95
N LEU A 73 1.69 -25.95 3.57
CA LEU A 73 2.51 -26.94 2.89
C LEU A 73 1.65 -27.85 1.99
N LYS A 74 1.95 -27.82 0.71
CA LYS A 74 1.38 -28.72 -0.30
C LYS A 74 2.48 -29.61 -0.87
N ILE A 75 2.27 -30.90 -0.90
CA ILE A 75 3.22 -31.90 -1.42
C ILE A 75 2.61 -32.56 -2.64
N PHE A 76 3.41 -32.65 -3.70
CA PHE A 76 3.01 -33.25 -4.98
C PHE A 76 3.79 -34.57 -5.15
N LEU A 77 3.07 -35.64 -5.40
CA LEU A 77 3.61 -36.99 -5.60
C LEU A 77 3.37 -37.42 -7.05
N ASP A 78 3.53 -36.50 -7.98
CA ASP A 78 3.13 -36.69 -9.39
C ASP A 78 3.90 -37.82 -10.09
N ASP A 79 5.09 -38.18 -9.60
CA ASP A 79 5.99 -39.18 -10.21
C ASP A 79 5.67 -40.64 -9.84
N ASP A 80 4.79 -40.90 -8.87
CA ASP A 80 4.48 -42.25 -8.40
C ASP A 80 3.03 -42.34 -7.88
N PRO A 81 2.09 -42.82 -8.71
CA PRO A 81 0.66 -42.88 -8.36
C PRO A 81 0.35 -43.85 -7.21
N ASP A 82 1.24 -44.79 -6.92
CA ASP A 82 1.08 -45.77 -5.84
C ASP A 82 1.48 -45.19 -4.47
N LEU A 83 2.25 -44.09 -4.47
CA LEU A 83 2.76 -43.47 -3.26
C LEU A 83 1.71 -42.55 -2.63
N LYS A 84 1.40 -42.78 -1.36
CA LYS A 84 0.41 -41.96 -0.61
C LYS A 84 0.99 -41.50 0.71
N ILE A 85 0.72 -40.24 1.05
CA ILE A 85 1.01 -39.67 2.37
C ILE A 85 -0.09 -40.09 3.33
N THR A 86 0.30 -40.75 4.42
CA THR A 86 -0.66 -41.21 5.45
C THR A 86 -0.62 -40.36 6.70
N ASN A 87 0.53 -39.74 6.99
CA ASN A 87 0.66 -38.84 8.12
C ASN A 87 1.72 -37.78 7.82
N LEU A 88 1.54 -36.61 8.43
CA LEU A 88 2.45 -35.49 8.39
C LEU A 88 2.63 -34.95 9.80
N SER A 89 3.84 -34.92 10.28
CA SER A 89 4.19 -34.40 11.60
C SER A 89 5.34 -33.39 11.51
N TRP A 90 5.41 -32.51 12.48
CA TRP A 90 6.38 -31.40 12.49
C TRP A 90 7.06 -31.29 13.83
N ARG A 91 8.30 -30.81 13.80
CA ARG A 91 8.96 -30.29 14.98
C ARG A 91 9.84 -29.10 14.61
N THR A 92 9.91 -28.12 15.49
CA THR A 92 10.85 -27.00 15.35
C THR A 92 12.23 -27.49 15.80
N LEU A 93 13.21 -27.27 14.93
CA LEU A 93 14.61 -27.57 15.27
C LEU A 93 15.22 -26.37 15.99
N PRO A 94 16.00 -26.58 17.07
CA PRO A 94 16.68 -25.46 17.71
C PRO A 94 17.70 -24.84 16.77
N THR A 95 17.69 -23.51 16.71
CA THR A 95 18.60 -22.74 15.86
C THR A 95 20.04 -22.86 16.36
N ARG A 96 20.98 -23.19 15.49
CA ARG A 96 22.41 -23.00 15.77
C ARG A 96 22.71 -21.49 15.72
N GLY A 97 22.71 -20.81 16.86
CA GLY A 97 22.96 -19.37 16.94
C GLY A 97 22.23 -18.65 18.08
N SER A 98 21.51 -19.40 18.92
CA SER A 98 20.75 -18.84 20.04
C SER A 98 21.60 -18.08 21.06
N THR A 99 22.89 -18.39 21.18
CA THR A 99 23.82 -17.78 22.16
C THR A 99 24.00 -16.26 21.94
N GLN A 100 24.03 -15.78 20.69
CA GLN A 100 24.20 -14.35 20.41
C GLN A 100 22.89 -13.57 20.64
N ASN A 101 21.76 -14.15 20.27
CA ASN A 101 20.44 -13.57 20.52
C ASN A 101 20.10 -13.55 22.02
N ASP A 102 20.49 -14.61 22.75
CA ASP A 102 20.32 -14.67 24.21
C ASP A 102 21.17 -13.61 24.93
N ALA A 103 22.41 -13.38 24.46
CA ALA A 103 23.28 -12.34 24.99
C ALA A 103 22.70 -10.94 24.73
N GLN A 104 22.20 -10.67 23.52
CA GLN A 104 21.56 -9.40 23.18
C GLN A 104 20.24 -9.20 23.93
N ALA A 105 19.43 -10.23 24.08
CA ALA A 105 18.19 -10.18 24.87
C ALA A 105 18.48 -9.91 26.36
N LYS A 106 19.54 -10.51 26.91
CA LYS A 106 20.01 -10.22 28.28
C LYS A 106 20.50 -8.79 28.41
N GLN A 107 21.26 -8.30 27.43
CA GLN A 107 21.72 -6.92 27.39
C GLN A 107 20.54 -5.94 27.34
N LEU A 108 19.53 -6.19 26.52
CA LEU A 108 18.32 -5.38 26.43
C LEU A 108 17.57 -5.32 27.77
N ARG A 109 17.43 -6.48 28.47
CA ARG A 109 16.82 -6.51 29.81
C ARG A 109 17.60 -5.66 30.80
N ASN A 110 18.94 -5.79 30.84
CA ASN A 110 19.78 -5.04 31.75
C ASN A 110 19.66 -3.53 31.54
N ILE A 111 19.72 -3.05 30.30
CA ILE A 111 19.57 -1.63 29.96
C ILE A 111 18.17 -1.11 30.32
N THR A 112 17.14 -1.91 30.09
CA THR A 112 15.76 -1.58 30.46
C THR A 112 15.60 -1.42 31.98
N GLU A 113 16.21 -2.32 32.75
CA GLU A 113 16.20 -2.22 34.22
C GLU A 113 16.99 -1.00 34.73
N GLU A 114 18.13 -0.69 34.13
CA GLU A 114 18.91 0.51 34.43
C GLU A 114 18.09 1.77 34.17
N ARG A 115 17.43 1.85 33.02
CA ARG A 115 16.53 2.95 32.66
C ARG A 115 15.39 3.12 33.66
N LYS A 116 14.80 2.01 34.16
CA LYS A 116 13.75 2.06 35.21
C LYS A 116 14.28 2.59 36.52
N ARG A 117 15.52 2.21 36.92
CA ARG A 117 16.14 2.72 38.13
C ARG A 117 16.35 4.22 38.05
N LEU A 118 16.90 4.75 36.95
CA LEU A 118 17.07 6.18 36.75
C LEU A 118 15.74 6.94 36.79
N ALA A 119 14.69 6.36 36.14
CA ALA A 119 13.35 6.96 36.18
C ALA A 119 12.77 7.04 37.61
N ALA A 120 13.08 6.06 38.47
CA ALA A 120 12.68 6.12 39.90
C ALA A 120 13.41 7.23 40.67
N VAL A 121 14.70 7.43 40.39
CA VAL A 121 15.48 8.51 40.99
C VAL A 121 14.96 9.89 40.54
N ILE A 122 14.68 10.05 39.24
CA ILE A 122 14.07 11.27 38.69
C ILE A 122 12.75 11.58 39.40
N LYS A 123 11.91 10.56 39.62
CA LYS A 123 10.65 10.70 40.34
C LYS A 123 10.85 11.17 41.79
N GLY A 124 11.90 10.67 42.45
CA GLY A 124 12.33 11.16 43.77
C GLY A 124 12.72 12.63 43.76
N LEU A 125 13.55 13.04 42.79
CA LEU A 125 13.96 14.43 42.61
C LEU A 125 12.78 15.37 42.31
N GLU A 126 11.80 14.92 41.53
CA GLU A 126 10.56 15.66 41.28
C GLU A 126 9.80 15.93 42.60
N THR A 127 9.73 14.91 43.45
CA THR A 127 9.09 15.03 44.77
C THR A 127 9.87 16.01 45.67
N GLU A 128 11.20 15.97 45.64
CA GLU A 128 12.05 16.92 46.38
C GLU A 128 11.87 18.36 45.89
N ILE A 129 11.85 18.56 44.55
CA ILE A 129 11.59 19.86 43.94
C ILE A 129 10.21 20.39 44.39
N ALA A 130 9.18 19.55 44.31
CA ALA A 130 7.83 19.91 44.74
C ALA A 130 7.78 20.30 46.25
N PHE A 131 8.50 19.53 47.07
CA PHE A 131 8.62 19.86 48.49
C PHE A 131 9.25 21.26 48.71
N TRP A 132 10.40 21.54 48.11
CA TRP A 132 11.07 22.84 48.25
C TRP A 132 10.23 23.99 47.67
N GLN A 133 9.53 23.77 46.58
CA GLN A 133 8.59 24.74 46.00
C GLN A 133 7.41 25.04 46.94
N SER A 134 6.90 24.04 47.66
CA SER A 134 5.83 24.24 48.63
C SER A 134 6.26 25.11 49.82
N GLN A 135 7.55 25.07 50.19
CA GLN A 135 8.12 25.86 51.29
C GLN A 135 8.15 27.38 51.00
N THR A 136 7.97 27.81 49.74
CA THR A 136 7.83 29.23 49.39
C THR A 136 6.63 29.91 50.10
N LYS A 137 5.63 29.13 50.52
CA LYS A 137 4.43 29.62 51.24
C LYS A 137 4.56 29.54 52.76
N ALA A 138 5.71 29.06 53.28
CA ALA A 138 5.92 28.92 54.72
C ALA A 138 6.03 30.32 55.42
N LYS A 139 5.31 30.49 56.52
CA LYS A 139 5.38 31.73 57.32
C LYS A 139 6.63 31.70 58.20
N THR A 140 7.45 32.73 58.10
CA THR A 140 8.67 32.95 58.95
C THR A 140 8.40 34.01 59.95
N LYS A 141 9.08 33.92 61.13
CA LYS A 141 8.90 34.90 62.25
C LYS A 141 9.80 36.12 62.13
N THR A 142 10.96 35.97 61.51
CA THR A 142 11.95 37.06 61.36
C THR A 142 12.43 37.20 59.92
N LEU A 143 12.95 38.37 59.53
CA LEU A 143 13.55 38.60 58.21
C LEU A 143 14.76 37.70 57.97
N LYS A 144 15.56 37.46 59.03
CA LYS A 144 16.73 36.56 58.97
C LYS A 144 16.31 35.11 58.60
N ASP A 145 15.21 34.60 59.19
CA ASP A 145 14.69 33.29 58.92
C ASP A 145 14.15 33.21 57.48
N ALA A 146 13.48 34.27 57.00
CA ALA A 146 13.01 34.37 55.64
C ALA A 146 14.15 34.31 54.60
N MET A 147 15.24 35.04 54.86
CA MET A 147 16.45 35.04 54.01
C MET A 147 17.12 33.65 53.98
N ASN A 148 17.26 33.02 55.15
CA ASN A 148 17.87 31.70 55.28
C ASN A 148 17.00 30.64 54.54
N LEU A 149 15.68 30.68 54.69
CA LEU A 149 14.75 29.79 54.01
C LEU A 149 14.81 29.98 52.48
N SER A 150 14.78 31.23 52.01
CA SER A 150 14.92 31.56 50.58
C SER A 150 16.22 31.03 49.97
N ALA A 151 17.34 31.21 50.67
CA ALA A 151 18.64 30.70 50.25
C ALA A 151 18.67 29.15 50.19
N ALA A 152 18.05 28.49 51.19
CA ALA A 152 17.95 27.04 51.24
C ALA A 152 17.06 26.51 50.09
N ILE A 153 15.90 27.11 49.83
CA ILE A 153 15.02 26.76 48.72
C ILE A 153 15.78 26.90 47.40
N SER A 154 16.39 28.04 47.14
CA SER A 154 17.12 28.31 45.90
C SER A 154 18.23 27.29 45.67
N ARG A 155 19.05 27.01 46.70
CA ARG A 155 20.17 26.07 46.59
C ARG A 155 19.71 24.64 46.30
N ASN A 156 18.76 24.13 47.07
CA ASN A 156 18.31 22.76 46.99
C ASN A 156 17.49 22.53 45.71
N THR A 157 16.61 23.46 45.34
CA THR A 157 15.86 23.39 44.08
C THR A 157 16.81 23.40 42.88
N LYS A 158 17.83 24.30 42.87
CA LYS A 158 18.82 24.36 41.80
C LYS A 158 19.59 23.02 41.67
N LYS A 159 20.03 22.47 42.81
CA LYS A 159 20.76 21.19 42.83
C LYS A 159 19.90 20.04 42.28
N ALA A 160 18.68 19.93 42.80
CA ALA A 160 17.75 18.85 42.34
C ALA A 160 17.40 18.98 40.87
N TRP A 161 17.22 20.21 40.35
CA TRP A 161 16.99 20.42 38.91
C TRP A 161 18.21 20.04 38.05
N GLN A 162 19.42 20.41 38.48
CA GLN A 162 20.63 20.04 37.73
C GLN A 162 20.84 18.54 37.68
N GLU A 163 20.63 17.86 38.82
CA GLU A 163 20.72 16.40 38.88
C GLU A 163 19.64 15.72 38.03
N LYS A 164 18.39 16.21 38.10
CA LYS A 164 17.29 15.74 37.26
C LYS A 164 17.61 15.83 35.77
N MET A 165 18.07 17.01 35.29
CA MET A 165 18.44 17.22 33.89
C MET A 165 19.55 16.27 33.43
N THR A 166 20.54 16.01 34.28
CA THR A 166 21.62 15.06 33.97
C THR A 166 21.06 13.64 33.76
N LEU A 167 20.22 13.18 34.69
CA LEU A 167 19.61 11.83 34.63
C LEU A 167 18.61 11.69 33.50
N GLU A 168 17.88 12.73 33.15
CA GLU A 168 17.00 12.74 31.98
C GLU A 168 17.79 12.53 30.67
N GLY A 169 18.93 13.22 30.52
CA GLY A 169 19.84 13.05 29.41
C GLY A 169 20.45 11.64 29.33
N GLU A 170 20.68 11.00 30.48
CA GLU A 170 21.10 9.58 30.51
C GLU A 170 19.96 8.63 30.10
N CYS A 171 18.74 8.91 30.57
CA CYS A 171 17.55 8.14 30.15
C CYS A 171 17.33 8.21 28.64
N GLU A 172 17.46 9.38 28.02
CA GLU A 172 17.34 9.53 26.57
C GLU A 172 18.38 8.69 25.80
N LYS A 173 19.62 8.65 26.27
CA LYS A 173 20.66 7.80 25.66
C LYS A 173 20.33 6.31 25.79
N LEU A 174 19.79 5.89 26.94
CA LEU A 174 19.35 4.51 27.14
C LEU A 174 18.14 4.18 26.28
N ASP A 175 17.18 5.08 26.12
CA ASP A 175 16.00 4.91 25.28
C ASP A 175 16.40 4.70 23.80
N LEU A 176 17.36 5.48 23.28
CA LEU A 176 17.94 5.27 21.95
C LEU A 176 18.60 3.89 21.82
N ARG A 177 19.36 3.48 22.85
CA ARG A 177 20.03 2.18 22.83
C ARG A 177 19.07 1.01 22.92
N ILE A 178 18.00 1.13 23.74
CA ILE A 178 16.89 0.17 23.81
C ILE A 178 16.22 0.04 22.45
N LYS A 179 15.91 1.16 21.79
CA LYS A 179 15.31 1.18 20.46
C LYS A 179 16.18 0.43 19.45
N ASN A 180 17.45 0.77 19.34
CA ASN A 180 18.37 0.15 18.38
C ASN A 180 18.52 -1.36 18.63
N LEU A 181 18.75 -1.76 19.90
CA LEU A 181 18.85 -3.19 20.27
C LEU A 181 17.54 -3.95 20.01
N SER A 182 16.39 -3.34 20.26
CA SER A 182 15.10 -3.95 20.00
C SER A 182 14.84 -4.13 18.50
N GLU A 183 15.29 -3.18 17.66
CA GLU A 183 15.20 -3.29 16.21
C GLU A 183 16.16 -4.36 15.66
N GLU A 184 17.37 -4.45 16.20
CA GLU A 184 18.31 -5.52 15.84
C GLU A 184 17.78 -6.91 16.25
N LEU A 185 17.21 -7.05 17.44
CA LEU A 185 16.60 -8.31 17.90
C LEU A 185 15.36 -8.67 17.06
N LYS A 186 14.56 -7.70 16.61
CA LYS A 186 13.47 -7.94 15.67
C LYS A 186 13.98 -8.42 14.32
N LYS A 187 15.08 -7.89 13.82
CA LYS A 187 15.72 -8.33 12.56
C LYS A 187 16.34 -9.73 12.68
N THR A 188 16.72 -10.13 13.88
CA THR A 188 17.41 -11.41 14.17
C THR A 188 16.54 -12.37 14.97
N SER A 189 15.20 -12.17 14.98
CA SER A 189 14.33 -13.01 15.82
C SER A 189 14.58 -14.48 15.59
N ALA A 190 14.57 -15.26 16.68
CA ALA A 190 14.86 -16.69 16.66
C ALA A 190 13.93 -17.48 15.71
N GLU A 191 12.74 -16.95 15.44
CA GLU A 191 11.79 -17.49 14.46
C GLU A 191 12.29 -17.36 13.01
N ASP A 192 13.10 -16.34 12.70
CA ASP A 192 13.63 -16.11 11.36
C ASP A 192 14.70 -17.11 10.96
N ASN A 193 15.42 -17.64 11.94
CA ASN A 193 16.49 -18.63 11.74
C ASN A 193 16.08 -20.03 12.21
N ALA A 194 14.87 -20.21 12.73
CA ALA A 194 14.38 -21.53 13.10
C ALA A 194 14.19 -22.38 11.82
N GLU A 195 14.36 -23.67 11.97
CA GLU A 195 14.05 -24.65 10.94
C GLU A 195 12.91 -25.54 11.43
N ARG A 196 12.05 -25.97 10.51
CA ARG A 196 11.02 -26.96 10.80
C ARG A 196 11.34 -28.26 10.11
N GLN A 197 11.47 -29.31 10.88
CA GLN A 197 11.54 -30.66 10.34
C GLN A 197 10.12 -31.19 10.15
N VAL A 198 9.79 -31.52 8.91
CA VAL A 198 8.55 -32.18 8.53
C VAL A 198 8.85 -33.63 8.27
N THR A 199 8.14 -34.52 8.94
CA THR A 199 8.24 -35.98 8.74
C THR A 199 6.96 -36.44 8.03
N LEU A 200 7.12 -37.04 6.85
CA LEU A 200 6.06 -37.62 6.05
C LEU A 200 6.08 -39.14 6.23
N SER A 201 4.95 -39.72 6.61
CA SER A 201 4.77 -41.18 6.57
C SER A 201 4.13 -41.54 5.25
N LEU A 202 4.73 -42.45 4.52
CA LEU A 202 4.36 -42.87 3.18
C LEU A 202 3.93 -44.31 3.14
N THR A 203 2.99 -44.65 2.25
CA THR A 203 2.61 -46.01 1.84
C THR A 203 2.77 -46.18 0.35
N GLY A 204 2.99 -47.40 -0.12
CA GLY A 204 3.28 -47.68 -1.54
C GLY A 204 4.78 -47.59 -1.87
N LEU A 205 5.63 -47.38 -0.86
CA LEU A 205 7.06 -47.25 -1.07
C LEU A 205 7.69 -48.60 -1.46
N LYS A 206 8.46 -48.62 -2.56
CA LYS A 206 9.19 -49.80 -3.03
C LYS A 206 10.57 -49.86 -2.38
N PRO A 207 11.02 -51.04 -1.89
CA PRO A 207 12.32 -51.16 -1.17
C PRO A 207 13.54 -50.71 -1.98
N GLU A 208 13.43 -50.74 -3.30
CA GLU A 208 14.49 -50.38 -4.24
C GLU A 208 14.63 -48.85 -4.37
N LYS A 209 13.59 -48.10 -4.04
CA LYS A 209 13.50 -46.63 -4.23
C LYS A 209 13.95 -45.90 -2.95
N LYS A 210 15.27 -45.87 -2.75
CA LYS A 210 15.86 -45.19 -1.57
C LYS A 210 15.82 -43.69 -1.61
N ASN A 211 15.77 -43.09 -2.80
CA ASN A 211 15.67 -41.64 -3.00
C ASN A 211 14.39 -41.31 -3.74
N LEU A 212 13.67 -40.30 -3.25
CA LEU A 212 12.45 -39.78 -3.82
C LEU A 212 12.66 -38.33 -4.24
N SER A 213 12.18 -37.96 -5.42
CA SER A 213 12.06 -36.58 -5.84
C SER A 213 10.73 -36.05 -5.30
N LEU A 214 10.75 -35.16 -4.34
CA LEU A 214 9.56 -34.54 -3.80
C LEU A 214 9.45 -33.10 -4.29
N LYS A 215 8.33 -32.79 -4.93
CA LYS A 215 7.93 -31.45 -5.27
C LYS A 215 6.98 -30.96 -4.20
N TYR A 216 7.24 -29.78 -3.65
CA TYR A 216 6.38 -29.21 -2.63
C TYR A 216 6.30 -27.70 -2.74
N ALA A 217 5.19 -27.13 -2.28
CA ALA A 217 4.97 -25.69 -2.24
C ALA A 217 4.58 -25.25 -0.83
N TYR A 218 5.01 -24.05 -0.46
CA TYR A 218 4.71 -23.45 0.83
C TYR A 218 4.71 -21.93 0.73
N THR A 219 4.15 -21.27 1.75
CA THR A 219 4.07 -19.82 1.85
C THR A 219 5.12 -19.28 2.83
N LEU A 220 5.80 -18.20 2.43
CA LEU A 220 6.75 -17.47 3.26
C LEU A 220 6.22 -16.06 3.51
N SER A 221 6.07 -15.69 4.78
CA SER A 221 5.83 -14.31 5.19
C SER A 221 7.10 -13.45 5.08
N ASN A 222 6.95 -12.11 5.17
CA ASN A 222 8.04 -11.14 5.06
C ASN A 222 8.82 -11.16 3.73
N CYS A 223 8.23 -11.72 2.71
CA CYS A 223 8.64 -11.61 1.33
C CYS A 223 7.53 -10.88 0.58
N GLY A 224 7.87 -10.18 -0.48
CA GLY A 224 6.81 -9.49 -1.21
C GLY A 224 7.32 -8.60 -2.32
N TRP A 225 6.39 -7.85 -2.89
CA TRP A 225 6.69 -6.86 -3.90
C TRP A 225 5.70 -5.70 -3.88
N LEU A 226 6.15 -4.56 -4.36
CA LEU A 226 5.34 -3.37 -4.59
C LEU A 226 5.58 -2.85 -5.99
N PRO A 227 4.54 -2.51 -6.77
CA PRO A 227 4.71 -1.87 -8.06
C PRO A 227 5.16 -0.43 -7.90
N LEU A 228 6.06 -0.01 -8.77
CA LEU A 228 6.56 1.35 -8.91
C LEU A 228 6.19 1.82 -10.32
N TYR A 229 5.18 2.68 -10.41
CA TYR A 229 4.72 3.22 -11.68
C TYR A 229 5.25 4.63 -11.91
N ARG A 230 5.62 4.90 -13.16
CA ARG A 230 5.95 6.23 -13.65
C ARG A 230 5.23 6.45 -14.97
N LEU A 231 4.50 7.56 -15.06
CA LEU A 231 3.83 8.01 -16.27
C LEU A 231 4.39 9.37 -16.65
N GLU A 232 4.87 9.50 -17.85
CA GLU A 232 5.38 10.76 -18.37
C GLU A 232 4.57 11.17 -19.60
N GLY A 233 3.73 12.20 -19.43
CA GLY A 233 3.01 12.84 -20.52
C GLY A 233 3.97 13.65 -21.37
N ARG A 234 4.04 13.34 -22.66
CA ARG A 234 4.74 14.11 -23.67
C ARG A 234 3.72 14.87 -24.49
N PHE A 235 3.37 16.08 -24.01
CA PHE A 235 2.25 16.86 -24.54
C PHE A 235 2.37 17.08 -26.05
N LEU A 236 3.52 17.62 -26.51
CA LEU A 236 3.74 17.90 -27.94
C LEU A 236 3.89 16.64 -28.80
N ALA A 237 4.38 15.55 -28.21
CA ALA A 237 4.56 14.31 -28.94
C ALA A 237 3.28 13.46 -29.00
N GLY A 238 2.20 13.88 -28.35
CA GLY A 238 0.93 13.18 -28.33
C GLY A 238 1.03 11.75 -27.78
N ARG A 239 1.78 11.55 -26.70
CA ARG A 239 1.99 10.22 -26.14
C ARG A 239 2.23 10.27 -24.64
N VAL A 240 2.01 9.12 -23.99
CA VAL A 240 2.39 8.87 -22.59
C VAL A 240 3.40 7.74 -22.56
N ASP A 241 4.57 8.01 -22.00
CA ASP A 241 5.60 7.00 -21.73
C ASP A 241 5.31 6.43 -20.34
N PHE A 242 5.14 5.10 -20.27
CA PHE A 242 4.85 4.36 -19.06
C PHE A 242 6.01 3.45 -18.70
N SER A 243 6.45 3.46 -17.46
CA SER A 243 7.38 2.47 -16.91
C SER A 243 6.80 1.81 -15.68
N TRP A 244 6.97 0.51 -15.59
CA TRP A 244 6.56 -0.32 -14.50
C TRP A 244 7.75 -1.09 -13.99
N ASP A 245 8.19 -0.73 -12.79
CA ASP A 245 9.18 -1.45 -12.02
C ASP A 245 8.51 -2.11 -10.81
N ALA A 246 9.17 -3.07 -10.21
CA ALA A 246 8.75 -3.72 -8.98
C ALA A 246 9.88 -3.64 -7.95
N GLU A 247 9.60 -3.05 -6.80
CA GLU A 247 10.43 -3.23 -5.62
C GLU A 247 10.12 -4.61 -5.03
N VAL A 248 11.10 -5.51 -5.00
CA VAL A 248 10.96 -6.87 -4.52
C VAL A 248 11.87 -7.10 -3.32
N TRP A 249 11.42 -7.91 -2.35
CA TRP A 249 12.23 -8.27 -1.19
C TRP A 249 11.93 -9.69 -0.76
N GLN A 250 12.93 -10.31 -0.14
CA GLN A 250 12.78 -11.58 0.54
C GLN A 250 13.60 -11.60 1.84
N ASN A 251 13.00 -12.09 2.90
CA ASN A 251 13.63 -12.25 4.20
C ASN A 251 13.56 -13.71 4.66
N SER A 252 13.77 -14.65 3.71
CA SER A 252 13.88 -16.07 4.03
C SER A 252 15.24 -16.39 4.67
N THR A 253 15.47 -17.64 4.99
CA THR A 253 16.72 -18.10 5.63
C THR A 253 17.91 -18.13 4.68
N GLN A 254 17.71 -18.11 3.37
CA GLN A 254 18.74 -18.26 2.33
C GLN A 254 18.52 -17.34 1.13
N ASP A 255 19.57 -17.16 0.35
CA ASP A 255 19.49 -16.45 -0.93
C ASP A 255 18.72 -17.31 -1.96
N TRP A 256 17.89 -16.65 -2.76
CA TRP A 256 17.22 -17.32 -3.88
C TRP A 256 18.06 -17.12 -5.14
N ASN A 257 18.71 -18.18 -5.60
CA ASN A 257 19.60 -18.12 -6.76
C ASN A 257 18.92 -18.73 -7.99
N GLY A 258 18.77 -17.92 -9.07
CA GLY A 258 18.26 -18.41 -10.34
C GLY A 258 16.82 -18.93 -10.30
N VAL A 259 15.98 -18.40 -9.40
CA VAL A 259 14.57 -18.82 -9.28
C VAL A 259 13.73 -18.28 -10.42
N LYS A 260 12.78 -19.06 -10.90
CA LYS A 260 11.73 -18.60 -11.80
C LYS A 260 10.78 -17.69 -11.03
N LEU A 261 10.97 -16.38 -11.18
CA LEU A 261 10.23 -15.36 -10.42
C LEU A 261 8.97 -14.94 -11.14
N SER A 262 7.86 -14.94 -10.40
CA SER A 262 6.59 -14.34 -10.83
C SER A 262 6.12 -13.33 -9.80
N LEU A 263 5.45 -12.28 -10.26
CA LEU A 263 4.71 -11.34 -9.42
C LEU A 263 3.21 -11.64 -9.55
N ALA A 264 2.48 -11.60 -8.45
CA ALA A 264 1.04 -11.76 -8.44
C ALA A 264 0.38 -10.72 -7.53
N SER A 265 -0.82 -10.29 -7.90
CA SER A 265 -1.65 -9.46 -7.02
C SER A 265 -2.57 -10.36 -6.21
N GLN A 266 -2.85 -9.96 -4.97
CA GLN A 266 -4.03 -10.48 -4.27
C GLN A 266 -5.29 -9.88 -4.92
N PRO A 267 -6.43 -10.57 -4.91
CA PRO A 267 -7.69 -9.96 -5.23
C PRO A 267 -7.92 -8.81 -4.23
N VAL A 268 -7.92 -7.58 -4.74
CA VAL A 268 -8.14 -6.39 -3.90
C VAL A 268 -9.58 -6.45 -3.41
N VAL A 269 -9.76 -6.62 -2.11
CA VAL A 269 -11.02 -6.25 -1.46
C VAL A 269 -11.18 -4.76 -1.72
N ALA A 270 -12.19 -4.37 -2.46
CA ALA A 270 -12.40 -3.01 -2.94
C ALA A 270 -12.40 -2.02 -1.76
N SER A 271 -11.27 -1.36 -1.54
CA SER A 271 -11.24 -0.17 -0.71
C SER A 271 -11.82 0.98 -1.53
N THR A 272 -12.66 1.74 -0.89
CA THR A 272 -13.36 2.92 -1.37
C THR A 272 -12.52 3.74 -2.34
N LEU A 273 -13.01 3.85 -3.56
CA LEU A 273 -12.42 4.73 -4.59
C LEU A 273 -12.43 6.16 -4.05
N THR A 274 -11.25 6.74 -3.90
CA THR A 274 -11.12 8.19 -3.74
C THR A 274 -11.63 8.82 -5.02
N THR A 275 -12.81 9.35 -4.94
CA THR A 275 -13.47 9.99 -6.06
C THR A 275 -12.77 11.30 -6.36
N ARG A 276 -12.50 11.55 -7.65
CA ARG A 276 -12.36 12.88 -8.22
C ARG A 276 -13.40 13.81 -7.62
N GLU A 277 -13.06 15.07 -7.46
CA GLU A 277 -14.08 16.10 -7.28
C GLU A 277 -15.08 15.97 -8.43
N LYS A 278 -16.27 15.48 -8.12
CA LYS A 278 -17.35 15.36 -9.08
C LYS A 278 -17.90 16.76 -9.34
N SER A 279 -18.22 17.05 -10.58
CA SER A 279 -19.10 18.18 -10.88
C SER A 279 -20.38 18.05 -10.04
N PRO A 280 -20.94 19.16 -9.51
CA PRO A 280 -22.18 19.08 -8.76
C PRO A 280 -23.26 18.39 -9.61
N GLU A 281 -23.89 17.38 -9.04
CA GLU A 281 -24.99 16.67 -9.68
C GLU A 281 -26.25 17.52 -9.56
N TRP A 282 -26.89 17.81 -10.66
CA TRP A 282 -28.16 18.54 -10.67
C TRP A 282 -29.33 17.59 -10.93
N LYS A 283 -29.99 17.15 -9.86
CA LYS A 283 -31.14 16.23 -9.90
C LYS A 283 -32.43 16.98 -9.63
N ILE A 284 -33.43 16.71 -10.45
CA ILE A 284 -34.76 17.29 -10.33
C ILE A 284 -35.77 16.15 -10.25
N GLU A 285 -36.48 16.06 -9.13
CA GLU A 285 -37.47 15.00 -8.88
C GLU A 285 -38.70 15.57 -8.13
N ALA A 286 -39.83 14.89 -8.25
CA ALA A 286 -40.97 15.16 -7.39
C ALA A 286 -40.78 14.47 -6.03
N PRO A 287 -41.17 15.08 -4.91
CA PRO A 287 -41.05 14.48 -3.60
C PRO A 287 -41.81 13.15 -3.53
N LYS A 288 -41.17 12.13 -3.00
CA LYS A 288 -41.79 10.82 -2.81
C LYS A 288 -42.90 10.94 -1.77
N THR A 289 -44.17 10.82 -2.17
CA THR A 289 -45.32 10.73 -1.28
C THR A 289 -45.28 9.47 -0.45
N GLY A 290 -44.54 9.48 0.65
CA GLY A 290 -44.45 8.40 1.61
C GLY A 290 -44.70 8.92 3.03
N LYS A 291 -45.65 8.33 3.75
CA LYS A 291 -46.09 8.67 5.10
C LYS A 291 -44.93 9.02 6.03
N ARG A 292 -44.91 10.25 6.53
CA ARG A 292 -44.08 10.68 7.65
C ARG A 292 -44.29 9.77 8.86
N LYS A 293 -43.37 8.89 9.17
CA LYS A 293 -43.17 8.38 10.52
C LYS A 293 -42.23 9.35 11.24
N ASN A 294 -42.81 10.08 12.21
CA ASN A 294 -42.02 10.78 13.20
C ASN A 294 -41.14 9.80 13.95
N SER A 295 -39.85 9.92 13.81
CA SER A 295 -38.88 9.46 14.80
C SER A 295 -37.66 10.36 14.73
N GLY A 296 -37.51 11.19 15.75
CA GLY A 296 -36.33 12.01 15.95
C GLY A 296 -35.14 11.11 16.26
N LYS A 297 -34.07 11.39 15.63
CA LYS A 297 -32.64 11.32 15.90
C LYS A 297 -31.92 11.10 14.59
N GLY A 298 -30.96 11.97 14.29
CA GLY A 298 -30.16 11.85 13.09
C GLY A 298 -29.38 10.55 13.07
N GLU A 299 -29.81 9.66 12.20
CA GLU A 299 -28.99 8.61 11.63
C GLU A 299 -28.69 9.06 10.20
N GLN A 300 -27.40 9.31 9.97
CA GLN A 300 -26.86 9.35 8.61
C GLN A 300 -27.31 8.04 7.95
N ALA A 301 -28.16 8.14 6.94
CA ALA A 301 -28.46 7.02 6.08
C ALA A 301 -27.17 6.63 5.37
N GLU A 302 -26.47 5.64 5.91
CA GLU A 302 -25.56 4.84 5.14
C GLU A 302 -26.32 4.29 3.95
N SER A 303 -26.05 4.88 2.78
CA SER A 303 -26.40 4.23 1.53
C SER A 303 -25.57 2.94 1.49
N THR A 304 -26.17 1.84 1.82
CA THR A 304 -25.68 0.50 1.49
C THR A 304 -25.68 0.35 -0.03
N SER A 305 -24.74 1.03 -0.68
CA SER A 305 -24.28 0.62 -1.99
C SER A 305 -23.50 -0.66 -1.74
N ILE A 306 -24.09 -1.80 -2.07
CA ILE A 306 -23.36 -3.06 -2.24
C ILE A 306 -22.19 -2.69 -3.16
N PRO A 307 -20.93 -2.78 -2.69
CA PRO A 307 -19.81 -2.54 -3.58
C PRO A 307 -19.91 -3.60 -4.67
N ALA A 308 -20.01 -3.15 -5.92
CA ALA A 308 -19.88 -4.06 -7.04
C ALA A 308 -18.49 -4.68 -6.92
N HIS A 309 -18.43 -5.88 -6.38
CA HIS A 309 -17.27 -6.73 -6.43
C HIS A 309 -17.10 -7.13 -7.89
N ASN A 310 -16.39 -6.31 -8.65
CA ASN A 310 -15.74 -6.84 -9.85
C ASN A 310 -14.58 -7.68 -9.32
N PRO A 311 -14.64 -9.02 -9.42
CA PRO A 311 -13.49 -9.85 -9.12
C PRO A 311 -12.42 -9.44 -10.13
N VAL A 312 -11.44 -8.68 -9.68
CA VAL A 312 -10.25 -8.40 -10.48
C VAL A 312 -9.59 -9.74 -10.70
N ALA A 313 -9.52 -10.19 -11.96
CA ALA A 313 -8.83 -11.41 -12.31
C ALA A 313 -7.43 -11.40 -11.68
N PRO A 314 -6.99 -12.48 -11.03
CA PRO A 314 -5.69 -12.51 -10.38
C PRO A 314 -4.60 -12.20 -11.42
N PHE A 315 -3.90 -11.11 -11.19
CA PHE A 315 -2.76 -10.73 -12.00
C PHE A 315 -1.58 -11.66 -11.66
N LYS A 316 -0.92 -12.19 -12.68
CA LYS A 316 0.34 -12.91 -12.56
C LYS A 316 1.27 -12.54 -13.71
N ARG A 317 2.48 -12.05 -13.38
CA ARG A 317 3.51 -11.67 -14.37
C ARG A 317 4.79 -12.45 -14.12
N PHE A 318 5.28 -13.18 -15.10
CA PHE A 318 6.54 -13.87 -15.04
C PHE A 318 7.70 -12.93 -15.42
N LEU A 319 8.73 -12.89 -14.57
CA LEU A 319 9.92 -12.04 -14.73
C LEU A 319 11.17 -12.81 -15.20
N GLY A 320 11.03 -14.09 -15.51
CA GLY A 320 12.16 -14.95 -15.88
C GLY A 320 12.95 -15.46 -14.65
N GLN A 321 14.17 -15.91 -14.88
CA GLN A 321 15.06 -16.33 -13.79
C GLN A 321 15.70 -15.10 -13.12
N ARG A 322 15.62 -15.05 -11.79
CA ARG A 322 16.17 -13.95 -10.98
C ARG A 322 16.86 -14.51 -9.74
N SER A 323 17.86 -13.75 -9.26
CA SER A 323 18.48 -14.01 -7.96
C SER A 323 18.11 -12.91 -6.99
N LEU A 324 17.58 -13.28 -5.83
CA LEU A 324 17.16 -12.36 -4.78
C LEU A 324 17.94 -12.67 -3.50
N PRO A 325 18.93 -11.83 -3.13
CA PRO A 325 19.66 -11.95 -1.88
C PRO A 325 18.75 -11.76 -0.67
N LYS A 326 19.04 -12.50 0.39
CA LYS A 326 18.33 -12.38 1.66
C LYS A 326 18.44 -10.96 2.25
N GLY A 327 17.33 -10.43 2.71
CA GLY A 327 17.30 -9.16 3.46
C GLY A 327 17.58 -7.90 2.63
N GLN A 328 17.65 -8.03 1.32
CA GLN A 328 17.84 -6.89 0.42
C GLN A 328 16.58 -6.61 -0.38
N LYS A 329 16.36 -5.32 -0.64
CA LYS A 329 15.36 -4.86 -1.58
C LYS A 329 16.01 -4.62 -2.94
N GLN A 330 15.35 -5.03 -4.01
CA GLN A 330 15.80 -4.81 -5.38
C GLN A 330 14.66 -4.20 -6.21
N ILE A 331 15.02 -3.39 -7.18
CA ILE A 331 14.08 -2.87 -8.17
C ILE A 331 14.30 -3.64 -9.47
N LEU A 332 13.25 -4.32 -9.93
CA LEU A 332 13.25 -5.08 -11.17
C LEU A 332 12.31 -4.43 -12.17
N SER A 333 12.76 -4.26 -13.40
CA SER A 333 11.87 -3.80 -14.47
C SER A 333 10.89 -4.89 -14.85
N VAL A 334 9.62 -4.52 -14.92
CA VAL A 334 8.49 -5.41 -15.22
C VAL A 334 8.01 -5.19 -16.63
N ASP A 335 7.76 -3.91 -17.00
CA ASP A 335 7.26 -3.53 -18.32
C ASP A 335 7.56 -2.06 -18.63
N ASN A 336 7.65 -1.74 -19.92
CA ASN A 336 7.73 -0.37 -20.42
C ASN A 336 6.85 -0.27 -21.67
N ALA A 337 6.08 0.79 -21.75
CA ALA A 337 5.20 1.02 -22.88
C ALA A 337 5.14 2.51 -23.24
N THR A 338 4.85 2.78 -24.50
CA THR A 338 4.52 4.10 -24.99
C THR A 338 3.14 4.04 -25.58
N TRP A 339 2.22 4.84 -25.05
CA TRP A 339 0.84 4.88 -25.50
C TRP A 339 0.56 6.15 -26.28
N PRO A 340 -0.07 6.08 -27.47
CA PRO A 340 -0.65 7.24 -28.12
C PRO A 340 -1.64 7.93 -27.18
N ALA A 341 -1.59 9.26 -27.15
CA ALA A 341 -2.45 10.01 -26.26
C ALA A 341 -2.93 11.32 -26.91
N THR A 342 -4.20 11.62 -26.75
CA THR A 342 -4.76 12.92 -27.11
C THR A 342 -4.87 13.77 -25.86
N PHE A 343 -4.09 14.85 -25.81
CA PHE A 343 -4.09 15.79 -24.70
C PHE A 343 -5.18 16.84 -24.87
N SER A 344 -5.86 17.18 -23.78
CA SER A 344 -6.84 18.23 -23.72
C SER A 344 -6.87 18.90 -22.33
N HIS A 345 -7.36 20.12 -22.28
CA HIS A 345 -7.60 20.83 -21.03
C HIS A 345 -9.06 20.66 -20.63
N PHE A 346 -9.31 20.20 -19.41
CA PHE A 346 -10.66 20.06 -18.86
C PHE A 346 -10.97 21.24 -17.96
N LEU A 347 -12.02 21.97 -18.26
CA LEU A 347 -12.54 23.05 -17.44
C LEU A 347 -13.88 22.62 -16.84
N ARG A 348 -14.02 22.83 -15.52
CA ARG A 348 -15.26 22.61 -14.74
C ARG A 348 -15.60 23.90 -14.01
N PRO A 349 -16.11 24.90 -14.69
CA PRO A 349 -16.20 26.28 -14.15
C PRO A 349 -17.01 26.40 -12.87
N PHE A 350 -17.99 25.49 -12.64
CA PHE A 350 -18.78 25.44 -11.40
C PHE A 350 -18.05 24.80 -10.20
N SER A 351 -16.93 24.11 -10.45
CA SER A 351 -16.14 23.45 -9.39
C SER A 351 -14.75 24.04 -9.26
N GLN A 352 -14.13 24.42 -10.36
CA GLN A 352 -12.72 24.85 -10.38
C GLN A 352 -12.47 25.85 -11.51
N ARG A 353 -11.77 26.94 -11.20
CA ARG A 353 -11.47 28.00 -12.19
C ARG A 353 -10.38 27.61 -13.19
N SER A 354 -9.34 26.92 -12.74
CA SER A 354 -8.20 26.49 -13.57
C SER A 354 -8.46 25.16 -14.25
N SER A 355 -7.89 24.99 -15.44
CA SER A 355 -8.03 23.74 -16.17
C SER A 355 -7.19 22.60 -15.57
N ILE A 356 -7.59 21.39 -15.87
CA ILE A 356 -6.84 20.16 -15.58
C ILE A 356 -6.34 19.62 -16.92
N ILE A 357 -5.06 19.33 -17.02
CA ILE A 357 -4.49 18.67 -18.20
C ILE A 357 -4.85 17.18 -18.16
N GLY A 358 -5.57 16.72 -19.16
CA GLY A 358 -5.92 15.33 -19.35
C GLY A 358 -5.31 14.74 -20.61
N ALA A 359 -5.12 13.44 -20.61
CA ALA A 359 -4.70 12.67 -21.77
C ALA A 359 -5.60 11.45 -21.93
N ALA A 360 -6.30 11.35 -23.04
CA ALA A 360 -7.00 10.16 -23.46
C ALA A 360 -5.97 9.20 -24.09
N VAL A 361 -5.68 8.12 -23.40
CA VAL A 361 -4.68 7.11 -23.78
C VAL A 361 -5.39 5.90 -24.38
N ILE A 362 -4.84 5.38 -25.48
CA ILE A 362 -5.31 4.15 -26.12
C ILE A 362 -4.13 3.17 -26.17
N SER A 363 -4.31 2.00 -25.55
CA SER A 363 -3.37 0.89 -25.66
C SER A 363 -3.74 -0.03 -26.81
N PRO A 364 -2.77 -0.53 -27.61
CA PRO A 364 -3.06 -1.46 -28.71
C PRO A 364 -3.61 -2.81 -28.24
N LEU A 365 -3.33 -3.18 -27.00
CA LEU A 365 -3.81 -4.42 -26.38
C LEU A 365 -4.46 -4.13 -25.03
N PRO A 366 -5.44 -4.96 -24.61
CA PRO A 366 -6.01 -4.83 -23.27
C PRO A 366 -4.94 -4.99 -22.19
N LEU A 367 -4.89 -4.05 -21.27
CA LEU A 367 -3.94 -4.02 -20.15
C LEU A 367 -4.61 -4.52 -18.87
N GLN A 368 -3.78 -5.05 -17.97
CA GLN A 368 -4.15 -5.43 -16.61
C GLN A 368 -3.04 -4.92 -15.66
N ILE A 369 -3.09 -3.63 -15.35
CA ILE A 369 -2.13 -2.98 -14.44
C ILE A 369 -2.84 -2.77 -13.10
N PRO A 370 -2.41 -3.45 -12.02
CA PRO A 370 -3.06 -3.36 -10.73
C PRO A 370 -2.93 -1.96 -10.12
N LYS A 371 -3.91 -1.60 -9.30
CA LYS A 371 -3.94 -0.27 -8.64
C LYS A 371 -2.77 -0.09 -7.69
N ASN A 372 -2.03 1.02 -7.85
CA ASN A 372 -1.07 1.52 -6.89
C ASN A 372 -0.76 3.00 -7.15
N SER A 373 0.05 3.61 -6.28
CA SER A 373 0.55 4.96 -6.44
C SER A 373 1.55 5.05 -7.58
N ALA A 374 1.38 6.02 -8.47
CA ALA A 374 2.24 6.29 -9.61
C ALA A 374 2.81 7.70 -9.57
N LEU A 375 4.02 7.84 -10.09
CA LEU A 375 4.66 9.13 -10.28
C LEU A 375 4.27 9.69 -11.64
N PHE A 376 3.67 10.89 -11.65
CA PHE A 376 3.25 11.57 -12.87
C PHE A 376 4.20 12.71 -13.20
N LEU A 377 4.66 12.74 -14.44
CA LEU A 377 5.48 13.82 -15.02
C LEU A 377 4.80 14.34 -16.27
N LEU A 378 5.02 15.62 -16.57
CA LEU A 378 4.60 16.25 -17.82
C LEU A 378 5.80 16.98 -18.43
N ASP A 379 6.22 16.58 -19.62
CA ASP A 379 7.38 17.11 -20.34
C ASP A 379 8.65 17.22 -19.44
N GLY A 380 8.91 16.18 -18.61
CA GLY A 380 10.06 16.10 -17.69
C GLY A 380 9.85 16.76 -16.33
N VAL A 381 8.76 17.48 -16.13
CA VAL A 381 8.46 18.15 -14.85
C VAL A 381 7.58 17.24 -13.99
N LEU A 382 7.96 17.07 -12.72
CA LEU A 382 7.17 16.31 -11.75
C LEU A 382 5.86 17.04 -11.46
N VAL A 383 4.75 16.38 -11.74
CA VAL A 383 3.39 16.86 -11.43
C VAL A 383 2.96 16.42 -10.04
N GLY A 384 3.22 15.17 -9.70
CA GLY A 384 2.82 14.63 -8.42
C GLY A 384 2.77 13.10 -8.39
N ARG A 385 2.18 12.59 -7.32
CA ARG A 385 1.98 11.18 -7.10
C ARG A 385 0.49 10.92 -6.93
N TYR A 386 -0.10 10.08 -7.78
CA TYR A 386 -1.53 9.79 -7.81
C TYR A 386 -1.79 8.29 -7.92
N ASP A 387 -2.98 7.86 -7.51
CA ASP A 387 -3.44 6.51 -7.72
C ASP A 387 -3.59 6.21 -9.21
N PHE A 388 -3.06 5.10 -9.63
CA PHE A 388 -3.08 4.63 -11.01
C PHE A 388 -3.41 3.14 -11.08
N ASP A 389 -4.26 2.81 -12.01
CA ASP A 389 -4.52 1.46 -12.52
C ASP A 389 -4.78 1.55 -14.02
N PHE A 390 -4.73 0.44 -14.75
CA PHE A 390 -5.17 0.42 -16.14
C PHE A 390 -5.75 -0.96 -16.48
N TYR A 391 -7.05 -1.02 -16.65
CA TYR A 391 -7.77 -2.20 -17.10
C TYR A 391 -8.48 -1.89 -18.42
N GLY A 392 -8.27 -2.74 -19.44
CA GLY A 392 -8.81 -2.52 -20.78
C GLY A 392 -7.83 -1.82 -21.72
N GLN A 393 -8.37 -1.14 -22.73
CA GLN A 393 -7.57 -0.49 -23.79
C GLN A 393 -7.56 1.04 -23.71
N GLU A 394 -8.54 1.64 -23.02
CA GLU A 394 -8.69 3.09 -22.96
C GLU A 394 -8.62 3.59 -21.52
N LYS A 395 -7.92 4.69 -21.31
CA LYS A 395 -7.83 5.35 -20.01
C LYS A 395 -7.66 6.85 -20.17
N ASN A 396 -8.39 7.60 -19.35
CA ASN A 396 -8.15 9.02 -19.17
C ASN A 396 -7.19 9.24 -18.00
N LEU A 397 -6.09 9.91 -18.26
CA LEU A 397 -5.07 10.26 -17.28
C LEU A 397 -5.09 11.77 -17.03
N PHE A 398 -4.68 12.21 -15.84
CA PHE A 398 -4.65 13.61 -15.47
C PHE A 398 -3.26 13.99 -14.98
N PHE A 399 -2.73 15.06 -15.58
CA PHE A 399 -1.36 15.55 -15.39
C PHE A 399 -1.32 16.89 -14.66
N GLY A 400 -2.26 17.11 -13.72
CA GLY A 400 -2.24 18.29 -12.88
C GLY A 400 -3.06 19.47 -13.42
N ILE A 401 -2.92 20.60 -12.74
CA ILE A 401 -3.65 21.82 -13.01
C ILE A 401 -2.80 22.75 -13.86
N ASP A 402 -3.39 23.32 -14.91
CA ASP A 402 -2.80 24.40 -15.68
C ASP A 402 -3.55 25.72 -15.39
N PRO A 403 -2.97 26.61 -14.59
CA PRO A 403 -3.60 27.89 -14.26
C PRO A 403 -3.60 28.88 -15.44
N SER A 404 -2.83 28.63 -16.49
CA SER A 404 -2.82 29.50 -17.68
C SER A 404 -4.10 29.40 -18.51
N ILE A 405 -4.88 28.32 -18.31
CA ILE A 405 -6.18 28.12 -18.92
C ILE A 405 -7.22 28.19 -17.82
N SER A 406 -8.03 29.21 -17.81
CA SER A 406 -8.99 29.48 -16.74
C SER A 406 -10.39 29.79 -17.27
N ALA A 407 -11.40 29.57 -16.43
CA ALA A 407 -12.76 29.92 -16.70
C ALA A 407 -13.45 30.57 -15.50
N GLU A 408 -14.35 31.50 -15.75
CA GLU A 408 -15.21 32.14 -14.75
C GLU A 408 -16.67 32.07 -15.20
N ILE A 409 -17.56 31.82 -14.24
CA ILE A 409 -19.01 31.86 -14.45
C ILE A 409 -19.54 33.26 -14.09
N LYS A 410 -20.35 33.80 -14.98
CA LYS A 410 -21.14 35.02 -14.74
C LYS A 410 -22.60 34.69 -14.94
N MET A 411 -23.38 34.69 -13.87
CA MET A 411 -24.83 34.53 -13.98
C MET A 411 -25.46 35.73 -14.69
N LEU A 412 -26.25 35.47 -15.71
CA LEU A 412 -26.97 36.45 -16.50
C LEU A 412 -28.45 36.58 -16.06
N SER A 413 -29.03 35.49 -15.54
CA SER A 413 -30.35 35.49 -14.91
C SER A 413 -30.24 35.81 -13.42
N LYS A 414 -31.30 36.33 -12.83
CA LYS A 414 -31.39 36.37 -11.35
C LYS A 414 -31.51 34.95 -10.82
N PRO A 415 -30.94 34.65 -9.63
CA PRO A 415 -31.17 33.35 -9.00
C PRO A 415 -32.70 33.13 -8.85
N GLN A 416 -33.17 32.02 -9.38
CA GLN A 416 -34.59 31.64 -9.30
C GLN A 416 -34.72 30.39 -8.45
N ASP A 417 -34.86 30.57 -7.14
CA ASP A 417 -35.20 29.48 -6.22
C ASP A 417 -36.70 29.14 -6.29
N VAL A 418 -37.50 30.06 -6.82
CA VAL A 418 -38.97 29.96 -6.94
C VAL A 418 -39.36 30.03 -8.41
N PRO A 419 -40.22 29.11 -8.88
CA PRO A 419 -40.67 29.13 -10.27
C PRO A 419 -41.55 30.32 -10.59
N VAL A 420 -41.53 30.73 -11.83
CA VAL A 420 -42.57 31.62 -12.41
C VAL A 420 -43.75 30.76 -12.80
N VAL A 421 -44.95 31.12 -12.37
CA VAL A 421 -46.18 30.40 -12.74
C VAL A 421 -46.75 31.00 -14.02
N GLU A 422 -46.81 30.19 -15.07
CA GLU A 422 -47.35 30.53 -16.39
C GLU A 422 -48.52 29.59 -16.72
N GLY A 423 -49.77 30.07 -16.41
CA GLY A 423 -50.97 29.28 -16.61
C GLY A 423 -50.98 27.99 -15.76
N GLU A 424 -50.98 26.82 -16.41
CA GLU A 424 -50.97 25.49 -15.79
C GLU A 424 -49.57 24.96 -15.53
N LYS A 425 -48.54 25.77 -15.75
CA LYS A 425 -47.12 25.35 -15.62
C LYS A 425 -46.39 26.21 -14.61
N GLN A 426 -45.35 25.66 -14.06
CA GLN A 426 -44.29 26.34 -13.33
C GLN A 426 -43.01 26.23 -14.14
N VAL A 427 -42.25 27.32 -14.23
CA VAL A 427 -41.11 27.48 -15.13
C VAL A 427 -39.93 28.02 -14.36
N TRP A 428 -38.75 27.50 -14.66
CA TRP A 428 -37.48 28.01 -14.20
C TRP A 428 -36.59 28.26 -15.40
N ASP A 429 -35.90 29.42 -15.41
CA ASP A 429 -34.96 29.82 -16.44
C ASP A 429 -33.64 30.26 -15.83
N TRP A 430 -32.56 29.60 -16.19
CA TRP A 430 -31.23 30.02 -15.84
C TRP A 430 -30.42 30.33 -17.09
N ARG A 431 -29.65 31.42 -17.01
CA ARG A 431 -28.67 31.78 -18.01
C ARG A 431 -27.37 32.19 -17.37
N TRP A 432 -26.28 31.66 -17.89
CA TRP A 432 -24.95 32.07 -17.48
C TRP A 432 -24.02 32.20 -18.67
N GLN A 433 -22.94 32.95 -18.47
CA GLN A 433 -21.86 33.14 -19.39
C GLN A 433 -20.60 32.51 -18.76
N THR A 434 -19.97 31.58 -19.49
CA THR A 434 -18.67 31.02 -19.14
C THR A 434 -17.60 31.79 -19.90
N VAL A 435 -16.79 32.57 -19.19
CA VAL A 435 -15.70 33.36 -19.77
C VAL A 435 -14.41 32.57 -19.62
N ILE A 436 -13.83 32.12 -20.75
CA ILE A 436 -12.65 31.26 -20.81
C ILE A 436 -11.46 32.06 -21.31
N LYS A 437 -10.31 31.93 -20.66
CA LYS A 437 -9.07 32.63 -21.01
C LYS A 437 -7.94 31.66 -21.25
N ASN A 438 -7.16 31.90 -22.30
CA ASN A 438 -5.87 31.26 -22.53
C ASN A 438 -4.75 32.29 -22.35
N GLU A 439 -4.15 32.33 -21.18
CA GLU A 439 -2.99 33.17 -20.88
C GLU A 439 -1.66 32.43 -21.16
N GLY A 440 -1.73 31.21 -21.67
CA GLY A 440 -0.60 30.40 -22.06
C GLY A 440 -0.01 30.83 -23.41
N ARG A 441 1.04 30.13 -23.81
CA ARG A 441 1.80 30.45 -25.06
C ARG A 441 1.41 29.56 -26.24
N ARG A 442 0.46 28.63 -26.05
CA ARG A 442 0.10 27.60 -27.05
C ARG A 442 -1.39 27.59 -27.29
N GLU A 443 -1.76 27.21 -28.50
CA GLU A 443 -3.13 26.82 -28.81
C GLU A 443 -3.44 25.50 -28.12
N VAL A 444 -4.60 25.40 -27.51
CA VAL A 444 -5.03 24.24 -26.73
C VAL A 444 -6.47 23.85 -27.06
N THR A 445 -6.74 22.55 -27.03
CA THR A 445 -8.11 22.04 -27.06
C THR A 445 -8.63 22.01 -25.63
N VAL A 446 -9.74 22.73 -25.39
CA VAL A 446 -10.38 22.82 -24.08
C VAL A 446 -11.73 22.12 -24.13
N ARG A 447 -11.93 21.15 -23.24
CA ARG A 447 -13.22 20.52 -22.98
C ARG A 447 -13.84 21.16 -21.75
N ILE A 448 -14.97 21.79 -21.95
CA ILE A 448 -15.73 22.47 -20.89
C ILE A 448 -16.81 21.49 -20.43
N GLU A 449 -16.91 21.26 -19.14
CA GLU A 449 -17.91 20.38 -18.52
C GLU A 449 -18.74 21.20 -17.53
N GLU A 450 -20.04 21.29 -17.80
CA GLU A 450 -20.99 22.02 -16.99
C GLU A 450 -22.11 21.10 -16.50
N PRO A 451 -22.65 21.29 -15.28
CA PRO A 451 -23.77 20.48 -14.81
C PRO A 451 -25.02 20.79 -15.64
N VAL A 452 -25.75 19.75 -15.99
CA VAL A 452 -27.05 19.84 -16.69
C VAL A 452 -28.09 19.04 -15.91
N PRO A 453 -29.37 19.47 -15.96
CA PRO A 453 -30.42 18.86 -15.16
C PRO A 453 -30.67 17.41 -15.58
N GLN A 454 -30.63 16.49 -14.61
CA GLN A 454 -31.08 15.11 -14.78
C GLN A 454 -32.55 15.00 -14.35
N ILE A 455 -33.42 14.88 -15.31
CA ILE A 455 -34.87 14.79 -15.07
C ILE A 455 -35.24 13.34 -14.75
N LYS A 456 -35.80 13.10 -13.58
CA LYS A 456 -36.26 11.77 -13.15
C LYS A 456 -37.76 11.57 -13.24
N ASP A 457 -38.52 12.65 -13.35
CA ASP A 457 -39.99 12.63 -13.51
C ASP A 457 -40.38 12.99 -14.94
N ARG A 458 -41.09 12.12 -15.63
CA ARG A 458 -41.50 12.33 -17.05
C ARG A 458 -42.41 13.53 -17.28
N ARG A 459 -43.02 14.07 -16.26
CA ARG A 459 -43.89 15.26 -16.31
C ARG A 459 -43.08 16.55 -16.37
N ILE A 460 -41.81 16.51 -15.97
CA ILE A 460 -40.87 17.61 -16.02
C ILE A 460 -40.15 17.59 -17.35
N LYS A 461 -40.08 18.71 -18.02
CA LYS A 461 -39.33 18.89 -19.27
C LYS A 461 -38.16 19.81 -19.01
N SER A 462 -37.01 19.53 -19.63
CA SER A 462 -35.87 20.43 -19.63
C SER A 462 -35.33 20.62 -21.03
N GLU A 463 -34.87 21.83 -21.29
CA GLU A 463 -34.18 22.21 -22.52
C GLU A 463 -32.88 22.91 -22.13
N VAL A 464 -31.77 22.43 -22.70
CA VAL A 464 -30.43 23.02 -22.51
C VAL A 464 -29.99 23.55 -23.87
N ARG A 465 -29.67 24.83 -23.93
CA ARG A 465 -29.18 25.49 -25.15
C ARG A 465 -27.84 26.16 -24.89
N GLY A 466 -26.95 26.11 -25.87
CA GLY A 466 -25.64 26.79 -25.83
C GLY A 466 -25.01 26.83 -27.21
N GLU A 467 -24.11 27.79 -27.44
CA GLU A 467 -23.33 27.89 -28.66
C GLU A 467 -21.82 27.90 -28.32
N PRO A 468 -21.02 26.93 -28.79
CA PRO A 468 -21.43 25.72 -29.53
C PRO A 468 -22.43 24.84 -28.77
N GLU A 469 -23.07 23.90 -29.47
CA GLU A 469 -24.06 22.99 -28.87
C GLU A 469 -23.50 22.25 -27.67
N VAL A 470 -24.31 22.09 -26.64
CA VAL A 470 -23.95 21.32 -25.42
C VAL A 470 -24.27 19.85 -25.66
N LEU A 471 -23.23 19.01 -25.70
CA LEU A 471 -23.37 17.57 -25.83
C LEU A 471 -23.74 16.97 -24.48
N LEU A 472 -24.88 16.29 -24.41
CA LEU A 472 -25.40 15.66 -23.21
C LEU A 472 -25.00 14.16 -23.19
N ASP A 473 -24.31 13.71 -22.16
CA ASP A 473 -23.88 12.31 -22.03
C ASP A 473 -24.81 11.44 -21.17
N GLY A 474 -25.91 11.99 -20.69
CA GLY A 474 -26.87 11.30 -19.82
C GLY A 474 -26.41 11.16 -18.37
N SER A 475 -25.18 11.51 -18.04
CA SER A 475 -24.64 11.48 -16.68
C SER A 475 -24.96 12.75 -15.85
N GLY A 476 -25.60 13.73 -16.46
CA GLY A 476 -25.85 15.06 -15.87
C GLY A 476 -24.69 16.03 -16.10
N ILE A 477 -23.85 15.76 -17.08
CA ILE A 477 -22.77 16.63 -17.52
C ILE A 477 -23.01 17.01 -18.98
N GLY A 478 -23.09 18.29 -19.24
CA GLY A 478 -23.02 18.85 -20.56
C GLY A 478 -21.58 19.17 -20.93
N SER A 479 -21.13 18.80 -22.12
CA SER A 479 -19.77 19.08 -22.55
C SER A 479 -19.69 19.80 -23.88
N ARG A 480 -18.66 20.65 -24.03
CA ARG A 480 -18.34 21.39 -25.26
C ARG A 480 -16.84 21.36 -25.48
N ASN A 481 -16.39 21.21 -26.72
CA ASN A 481 -15.00 21.33 -27.10
C ASN A 481 -14.74 22.66 -27.80
N LEU A 482 -13.62 23.28 -27.47
CA LEU A 482 -13.22 24.58 -28.01
C LEU A 482 -11.72 24.58 -28.26
N GLU A 483 -11.28 25.07 -29.41
CA GLU A 483 -9.90 25.43 -29.67
C GLU A 483 -9.64 26.87 -29.24
N LEU A 484 -8.64 27.07 -28.40
CA LEU A 484 -8.34 28.34 -27.80
C LEU A 484 -6.92 28.77 -28.06
N LYS A 485 -6.73 29.77 -28.92
CA LYS A 485 -5.40 30.31 -29.24
C LYS A 485 -4.79 31.10 -28.08
N PRO A 486 -3.46 31.27 -28.04
CA PRO A 486 -2.81 32.11 -27.04
C PRO A 486 -3.37 33.52 -26.95
N GLY A 487 -3.57 34.03 -25.75
CA GLY A 487 -4.07 35.36 -25.46
C GLY A 487 -5.57 35.58 -25.77
N VAL A 488 -6.27 34.55 -26.21
CA VAL A 488 -7.70 34.66 -26.57
C VAL A 488 -8.58 34.49 -25.34
N VAL A 489 -9.61 35.35 -25.26
CA VAL A 489 -10.73 35.22 -24.33
C VAL A 489 -11.98 34.86 -25.12
N ARG A 490 -12.70 33.83 -24.69
CA ARG A 490 -13.96 33.39 -25.28
C ARG A 490 -15.05 33.41 -24.23
N SER A 491 -16.23 33.85 -24.63
CA SER A 491 -17.44 33.84 -23.82
C SER A 491 -18.44 32.89 -24.43
N LEU A 492 -18.91 31.93 -23.67
CA LEU A 492 -19.93 30.98 -24.07
C LEU A 492 -21.16 31.18 -23.22
N GLU A 493 -22.31 31.24 -23.85
CA GLU A 493 -23.59 31.36 -23.14
C GLU A 493 -24.26 29.97 -23.05
N THR A 494 -24.84 29.69 -21.91
CA THR A 494 -25.66 28.50 -21.68
C THR A 494 -26.98 28.95 -21.06
N SER A 495 -28.08 28.42 -21.57
CA SER A 495 -29.41 28.60 -21.00
C SER A 495 -30.04 27.24 -20.69
N VAL A 496 -30.71 27.18 -19.57
CA VAL A 496 -31.46 26.02 -19.13
C VAL A 496 -32.87 26.42 -18.80
N HIS A 497 -33.82 25.80 -19.49
CA HIS A 497 -35.25 26.02 -19.31
C HIS A 497 -35.87 24.74 -18.75
N ILE A 498 -36.67 24.86 -17.69
CA ILE A 498 -37.36 23.72 -17.06
C ILE A 498 -38.82 24.05 -16.89
N GLU A 499 -39.69 23.16 -17.37
CA GLU A 499 -41.13 23.21 -17.19
C GLU A 499 -41.65 22.04 -16.37
N ALA A 500 -42.55 22.30 -15.45
CA ALA A 500 -43.30 21.28 -14.72
C ALA A 500 -44.78 21.70 -14.57
N PRO A 501 -45.75 20.76 -14.37
CA PRO A 501 -47.12 21.10 -14.01
C PRO A 501 -47.16 21.94 -12.73
N ARG A 502 -48.07 22.91 -12.67
CA ARG A 502 -48.20 23.89 -11.58
C ARG A 502 -48.38 23.26 -10.21
N ASP A 503 -49.09 22.16 -10.13
CA ASP A 503 -49.43 21.44 -8.92
C ASP A 503 -48.40 20.37 -8.56
N LEU A 504 -47.40 20.14 -9.40
CA LEU A 504 -46.34 19.18 -9.14
C LEU A 504 -45.26 19.82 -8.24
N PRO A 505 -45.10 19.37 -7.01
CA PRO A 505 -43.95 19.78 -6.20
C PRO A 505 -42.63 19.31 -6.87
N VAL A 506 -41.67 20.23 -7.02
CA VAL A 506 -40.37 19.94 -7.62
C VAL A 506 -39.29 20.20 -6.60
N GLU A 507 -38.44 19.18 -6.39
CA GLU A 507 -37.24 19.28 -5.54
C GLU A 507 -35.98 19.29 -6.41
N MET A 508 -35.10 20.24 -6.18
CA MET A 508 -33.80 20.37 -6.83
C MET A 508 -32.71 20.24 -5.77
N ASN A 509 -31.78 19.35 -5.99
CA ASN A 509 -30.65 19.16 -5.06
C ASN A 509 -29.53 20.20 -5.25
N TRP A 510 -29.56 20.92 -6.36
CA TRP A 510 -28.59 21.96 -6.70
C TRP A 510 -29.23 22.96 -7.66
N VAL A 511 -28.78 24.19 -7.58
CA VAL A 511 -29.22 25.31 -8.46
C VAL A 511 -27.96 26.08 -8.89
N PRO A 512 -27.81 26.48 -10.16
CA PRO A 512 -26.66 27.22 -10.67
C PRO A 512 -26.37 28.52 -9.96
#